data_2feb8fcd5326c054d5a30923963a9812
#
_entry.id   2feb8fcd5326c054d5a30923963a9812
#
_cell.length_a   1.000
_cell.length_b   1.000
_cell.length_c   1.000
_cell.angle_alpha   90.00
_cell.angle_beta   90.00
_cell.angle_gamma   90.00
#
_symmetry.space_group_name_H-M   'P 1'
#
loop_
_entity.id
_entity.type
_entity.pdbx_description
1 polymer ?
#
loop_
_entity_poly.entity_id
_entity_poly.type
_entity_poly.pdbx_seq_one_letter_code
_entity_poly.pdbx_strand_id
1 'polypeptide(L)'
;WGSACQPTQNDTTEQQPKAIHKTSKPSLKQQFEVWREKQNPALLQAYHQYVAKHLQHPPSEFELMTNQHFMLAECEWTRFYVPPRKYWNNIIPSLQRIEQLQVDGFFQHYQVTSSFRNPDMNTCVRGASKSKNLYNYAVDFQVLDAYLTTDQQKKKLQRRLCQFWKKEGKRYK
;
A
#
# COMPACT_ATOMS: atom_id res chain seq x y z
N TRP A 1 11.29 -0.88 -1.63
CA TRP A 1 11.90 -1.49 -0.41
C TRP A 1 13.05 -0.64 0.17
N GLY A 2 13.58 0.36 -0.55
CA GLY A 2 14.64 1.24 -0.04
C GLY A 2 14.18 2.25 1.02
N SER A 3 12.92 2.64 1.02
CA SER A 3 12.40 3.71 1.90
C SER A 3 12.19 3.28 3.36
N ALA A 4 11.91 2.00 3.61
CA ALA A 4 11.65 1.48 4.97
C ALA A 4 12.90 1.42 5.87
N CYS A 5 14.09 1.58 5.29
CA CYS A 5 15.36 1.51 6.02
C CYS A 5 16.04 2.87 6.28
N GLN A 6 15.38 3.98 5.95
CA GLN A 6 15.87 5.32 6.27
C GLN A 6 15.33 5.80 7.64
N PRO A 7 16.10 6.55 8.43
CA PRO A 7 15.60 7.14 9.68
C PRO A 7 14.52 8.18 9.37
N THR A 8 13.37 8.04 10.01
CA THR A 8 12.27 9.01 9.95
C THR A 8 12.69 10.33 10.58
N GLN A 9 12.58 11.43 9.84
CA GLN A 9 12.64 12.78 10.40
C GLN A 9 11.42 13.02 11.29
N ASN A 10 11.64 13.65 12.44
CA ASN A 10 10.61 13.97 13.44
C ASN A 10 9.61 14.97 12.86
N ASP A 11 8.34 14.60 12.78
CA ASP A 11 7.26 15.56 12.57
C ASP A 11 6.73 16.04 13.92
N THR A 12 6.70 17.36 14.03
CA THR A 12 6.32 18.14 15.18
C THR A 12 4.80 18.13 15.35
N THR A 13 4.37 17.94 16.58
CA THR A 13 2.98 17.95 17.06
C THR A 13 2.26 19.25 16.71
N GLU A 14 1.18 19.19 15.96
CA GLU A 14 0.24 20.30 15.79
C GLU A 14 -1.11 19.97 16.43
N GLN A 15 -1.57 20.89 17.29
CA GLN A 15 -2.77 20.78 18.10
C GLN A 15 -4.05 20.91 17.28
N GLN A 16 -5.05 20.07 17.57
CA GLN A 16 -6.38 20.11 16.96
C GLN A 16 -7.24 21.28 17.47
N PRO A 17 -7.95 21.99 16.61
CA PRO A 17 -9.07 22.87 16.98
C PRO A 17 -10.39 22.10 17.07
N LYS A 18 -11.25 22.55 18.00
CA LYS A 18 -12.55 21.99 18.38
C LYS A 18 -13.59 21.97 17.25
N ALA A 19 -14.49 21.00 17.36
CA ALA A 19 -15.53 20.61 16.44
C ALA A 19 -16.52 21.73 16.02
N ILE A 20 -16.76 21.80 14.72
CA ILE A 20 -17.97 22.35 14.10
C ILE A 20 -18.63 21.19 13.34
N HIS A 21 -19.94 20.99 13.46
CA HIS A 21 -20.70 19.98 12.71
C HIS A 21 -20.44 20.12 11.21
N LYS A 22 -19.48 19.35 10.70
CA LYS A 22 -19.29 19.13 9.27
C LYS A 22 -19.86 17.77 8.95
N THR A 23 -20.71 17.67 7.94
CA THR A 23 -21.01 16.42 7.24
C THR A 23 -19.68 15.69 7.05
N SER A 24 -19.52 14.57 7.72
CA SER A 24 -18.25 13.84 7.74
C SER A 24 -17.90 13.42 6.31
N LYS A 25 -16.73 13.79 5.83
CA LYS A 25 -16.24 13.34 4.54
C LYS A 25 -16.36 11.81 4.45
N PRO A 26 -16.89 11.24 3.33
CA PRO A 26 -17.01 9.79 3.18
C PRO A 26 -15.69 9.09 3.48
N SER A 27 -15.72 7.95 4.17
CA SER A 27 -14.54 7.13 4.41
C SER A 27 -13.90 6.73 3.08
N LEU A 28 -12.60 6.42 3.11
CA LEU A 28 -11.88 5.98 1.90
C LEU A 28 -12.54 4.76 1.25
N LYS A 29 -13.07 3.85 2.06
CA LYS A 29 -13.79 2.66 1.57
C LYS A 29 -15.10 3.03 0.89
N GLN A 30 -15.87 3.99 1.43
CA GLN A 30 -17.08 4.50 0.78
C GLN A 30 -16.75 5.19 -0.56
N GLN A 31 -15.66 5.97 -0.60
CA GLN A 31 -15.19 6.58 -1.85
C GLN A 31 -14.79 5.53 -2.90
N PHE A 32 -14.16 4.44 -2.46
CA PHE A 32 -13.81 3.32 -3.32
C PHE A 32 -15.06 2.65 -3.92
N GLU A 33 -16.10 2.39 -3.12
CA GLU A 33 -17.33 1.78 -3.62
C GLU A 33 -18.00 2.67 -4.69
N VAL A 34 -18.10 3.98 -4.45
CA VAL A 34 -18.62 4.93 -5.46
C VAL A 34 -17.78 4.93 -6.73
N TRP A 35 -16.46 4.84 -6.63
CA TRP A 35 -15.59 4.71 -7.80
C TRP A 35 -15.80 3.37 -8.51
N ARG A 36 -15.87 2.28 -7.75
CA ARG A 36 -16.03 0.91 -8.23
C ARG A 36 -17.30 0.74 -9.07
N GLU A 37 -18.43 1.31 -8.65
CA GLU A 37 -19.71 1.29 -9.38
C GLU A 37 -19.62 1.89 -10.79
N LYS A 38 -18.68 2.79 -11.03
CA LYS A 38 -18.44 3.43 -12.33
C LYS A 38 -17.47 2.69 -13.22
N GLN A 39 -16.87 1.60 -12.73
CA GLN A 39 -15.89 0.83 -13.48
C GLN A 39 -16.53 -0.39 -14.17
N ASN A 40 -15.80 -1.00 -15.09
CA ASN A 40 -16.18 -2.29 -15.65
C ASN A 40 -15.97 -3.40 -14.61
N PRO A 41 -17.04 -4.01 -14.06
CA PRO A 41 -16.90 -5.02 -12.98
C PRO A 41 -16.12 -6.25 -13.43
N ALA A 42 -16.20 -6.64 -14.70
CA ALA A 42 -15.43 -7.78 -15.22
C ALA A 42 -13.92 -7.49 -15.21
N LEU A 43 -13.50 -6.25 -15.45
CA LEU A 43 -12.09 -5.86 -15.38
C LEU A 43 -11.56 -5.91 -13.93
N LEU A 44 -12.34 -5.38 -12.97
CA LEU A 44 -11.97 -5.40 -11.55
C LEU A 44 -11.81 -6.83 -11.06
N GLN A 45 -12.81 -7.67 -11.32
CA GLN A 45 -12.83 -9.06 -10.95
C GLN A 45 -11.67 -9.84 -11.61
N ALA A 46 -11.41 -9.61 -12.89
CA ALA A 46 -10.33 -10.28 -13.60
C ALA A 46 -8.96 -9.94 -13.00
N TYR A 47 -8.70 -8.68 -12.64
CA TYR A 47 -7.46 -8.30 -11.98
C TYR A 47 -7.32 -8.94 -10.60
N HIS A 48 -8.36 -8.85 -9.77
CA HIS A 48 -8.37 -9.46 -8.44
C HIS A 48 -8.15 -10.99 -8.51
N GLN A 49 -8.88 -11.69 -9.38
CA GLN A 49 -8.72 -13.13 -9.57
C GLN A 49 -7.33 -13.51 -10.10
N TYR A 50 -6.77 -12.67 -11.00
CA TYR A 50 -5.42 -12.86 -11.50
C TYR A 50 -4.39 -12.82 -10.37
N VAL A 51 -4.50 -11.89 -9.45
CA VAL A 51 -3.61 -11.80 -8.28
C VAL A 51 -3.88 -12.93 -7.31
N ALA A 52 -5.15 -13.18 -6.99
CA ALA A 52 -5.58 -14.14 -5.97
C ALA A 52 -5.09 -15.56 -6.25
N LYS A 53 -5.08 -16.01 -7.49
CA LYS A 53 -4.61 -17.38 -7.84
C LYS A 53 -3.15 -17.67 -7.51
N HIS A 54 -2.34 -16.66 -7.17
CA HIS A 54 -0.91 -16.80 -6.86
C HIS A 54 -0.60 -16.69 -5.36
N LEU A 55 -1.62 -16.48 -4.52
CA LEU A 55 -1.47 -16.17 -3.10
C LEU A 55 -2.38 -17.06 -2.25
N GLN A 56 -1.97 -17.31 -1.01
CA GLN A 56 -2.78 -18.02 -0.02
C GLN A 56 -3.83 -17.08 0.60
N HIS A 57 -3.42 -15.84 0.87
CA HIS A 57 -4.25 -14.80 1.50
C HIS A 57 -4.23 -13.53 0.64
N PRO A 58 -4.96 -13.51 -0.48
CA PRO A 58 -4.90 -12.40 -1.41
C PRO A 58 -5.49 -11.11 -0.80
N PRO A 59 -4.88 -9.94 -1.07
CA PRO A 59 -5.48 -8.66 -0.73
C PRO A 59 -6.82 -8.47 -1.42
N SER A 60 -7.72 -7.72 -0.79
CA SER A 60 -9.02 -7.35 -1.38
C SER A 60 -8.88 -6.44 -2.61
N GLU A 61 -9.97 -6.31 -3.38
CA GLU A 61 -10.04 -5.32 -4.50
C GLU A 61 -9.70 -3.92 -4.00
N PHE A 62 -10.24 -3.53 -2.84
CA PHE A 62 -9.94 -2.24 -2.21
C PHE A 62 -8.44 -2.04 -1.97
N GLU A 63 -7.76 -3.01 -1.41
CA GLU A 63 -6.32 -2.94 -1.13
C GLU A 63 -5.47 -2.88 -2.40
N LEU A 64 -5.84 -3.67 -3.42
CA LEU A 64 -5.09 -3.73 -4.68
C LEU A 64 -5.27 -2.51 -5.57
N MET A 65 -6.40 -1.80 -5.45
CA MET A 65 -6.79 -0.73 -6.38
C MET A 65 -6.82 0.64 -5.73
N THR A 66 -6.43 0.77 -4.44
CA THR A 66 -6.45 2.01 -3.68
C THR A 66 -5.04 2.42 -3.26
N ASN A 67 -4.72 3.70 -3.46
CA ASN A 67 -3.57 4.32 -2.78
C ASN A 67 -4.05 4.98 -1.50
N GLN A 68 -3.70 4.38 -0.34
CA GLN A 68 -4.15 4.81 0.98
C GLN A 68 -3.23 5.86 1.62
N HIS A 69 -2.10 6.19 1.00
CA HIS A 69 -1.21 7.22 1.50
C HIS A 69 -1.92 8.58 1.62
N PHE A 70 -1.45 9.36 2.58
CA PHE A 70 -1.81 10.78 2.63
C PHE A 70 -1.46 11.42 1.29
N MET A 71 -2.38 12.18 0.76
CA MET A 71 -2.14 12.97 -0.43
C MET A 71 -2.87 14.31 -0.32
N LEU A 72 -2.36 15.28 -1.06
CA LEU A 72 -2.97 16.59 -1.17
C LEU A 72 -4.40 16.43 -1.74
N ALA A 73 -5.31 17.32 -1.33
CA ALA A 73 -6.72 17.25 -1.74
C ALA A 73 -6.86 17.27 -3.27
N GLU A 74 -6.00 18.01 -3.97
CA GLU A 74 -5.96 18.06 -5.43
C GLU A 74 -5.57 16.76 -6.11
N CYS A 75 -5.00 15.79 -5.38
CA CYS A 75 -4.59 14.48 -5.91
C CYS A 75 -5.59 13.36 -5.63
N GLU A 76 -6.61 13.59 -4.81
CA GLU A 76 -7.53 12.53 -4.34
C GLU A 76 -8.26 11.82 -5.48
N TRP A 77 -8.54 12.47 -6.58
CA TRP A 77 -9.20 11.89 -7.76
C TRP A 77 -8.39 10.79 -8.45
N THR A 78 -7.07 10.74 -8.23
CA THR A 78 -6.16 9.74 -8.82
C THR A 78 -5.95 8.51 -7.93
N ARG A 79 -6.65 8.44 -6.79
CA ARG A 79 -6.41 7.46 -5.72
C ARG A 79 -6.77 6.03 -6.08
N PHE A 80 -7.78 5.84 -6.93
CA PHE A 80 -8.28 4.51 -7.31
C PHE A 80 -7.92 4.19 -8.74
N TYR A 81 -7.33 3.03 -8.98
CA TYR A 81 -6.91 2.65 -10.32
C TYR A 81 -6.72 1.15 -10.48
N VAL A 82 -7.06 0.62 -11.66
CA VAL A 82 -6.69 -0.75 -12.08
C VAL A 82 -5.43 -0.64 -12.93
N PRO A 83 -4.34 -1.34 -12.59
CA PRO A 83 -3.14 -1.30 -13.42
C PRO A 83 -3.40 -1.85 -14.83
N PRO A 84 -2.72 -1.35 -15.87
CA PRO A 84 -2.75 -1.93 -17.20
C PRO A 84 -2.39 -3.42 -17.17
N ARG A 85 -3.08 -4.25 -17.98
CA ARG A 85 -2.94 -5.71 -17.95
C ARG A 85 -1.50 -6.20 -18.09
N LYS A 86 -0.67 -5.50 -18.85
CA LYS A 86 0.76 -5.80 -19.02
C LYS A 86 1.58 -5.74 -17.72
N TYR A 87 1.05 -5.08 -16.67
CA TYR A 87 1.72 -4.93 -15.36
C TYR A 87 1.15 -5.84 -14.27
N TRP A 88 0.12 -6.64 -14.54
CA TRP A 88 -0.53 -7.47 -13.52
C TRP A 88 0.43 -8.48 -12.89
N ASN A 89 1.31 -9.07 -13.69
CA ASN A 89 2.27 -10.06 -13.19
C ASN A 89 3.36 -9.46 -12.30
N ASN A 90 3.63 -8.17 -12.44
CA ASN A 90 4.76 -7.51 -11.78
C ASN A 90 4.61 -7.45 -10.26
N ILE A 91 3.36 -7.40 -9.74
CA ILE A 91 3.08 -7.32 -8.31
C ILE A 91 3.25 -8.66 -7.59
N ILE A 92 3.14 -9.77 -8.28
CA ILE A 92 3.07 -11.12 -7.69
C ILE A 92 4.30 -11.43 -6.82
N PRO A 93 5.55 -11.23 -7.27
CA PRO A 93 6.71 -11.51 -6.43
C PRO A 93 6.75 -10.69 -5.14
N SER A 94 6.28 -9.43 -5.18
CA SER A 94 6.24 -8.56 -3.99
C SER A 94 5.20 -9.04 -2.98
N LEU A 95 4.00 -9.43 -3.42
CA LEU A 95 2.96 -9.96 -2.55
C LEU A 95 3.35 -11.32 -1.96
N GLN A 96 3.88 -12.23 -2.76
CA GLN A 96 4.39 -13.52 -2.28
C GLN A 96 5.50 -13.33 -1.23
N ARG A 97 6.32 -12.29 -1.38
CA ARG A 97 7.35 -11.95 -0.38
C ARG A 97 6.72 -11.48 0.93
N ILE A 98 5.65 -10.72 0.89
CA ILE A 98 4.94 -10.28 2.11
C ILE A 98 4.31 -11.50 2.81
N GLU A 99 3.67 -12.42 2.07
CA GLU A 99 3.17 -13.68 2.63
C GLU A 99 4.29 -14.52 3.26
N GLN A 100 5.47 -14.61 2.62
CA GLN A 100 6.60 -15.33 3.19
C GLN A 100 7.09 -14.70 4.49
N LEU A 101 7.14 -13.36 4.59
CA LEU A 101 7.48 -12.67 5.85
C LEU A 101 6.46 -12.97 6.97
N GLN A 102 5.19 -13.12 6.62
CA GLN A 102 4.16 -13.54 7.56
C GLN A 102 4.39 -14.99 8.03
N VAL A 103 4.67 -15.92 7.12
CA VAL A 103 4.99 -17.32 7.43
C VAL A 103 6.26 -17.42 8.29
N ASP A 104 7.26 -16.59 8.02
CA ASP A 104 8.52 -16.51 8.77
C ASP A 104 8.36 -15.83 10.15
N GLY A 105 7.14 -15.43 10.53
CA GLY A 105 6.82 -14.89 11.85
C GLY A 105 7.28 -13.45 12.10
N PHE A 106 7.47 -12.65 11.06
CA PHE A 106 7.76 -11.23 11.22
C PHE A 106 6.56 -10.46 11.74
N PHE A 107 5.36 -10.81 11.29
CA PHE A 107 4.06 -10.27 11.71
C PHE A 107 2.96 -11.30 11.44
N GLN A 108 1.77 -11.11 12.03
CA GLN A 108 0.60 -11.98 11.85
C GLN A 108 -0.43 -11.37 10.89
N HIS A 109 -0.64 -10.06 10.98
CA HIS A 109 -1.65 -9.35 10.20
C HIS A 109 -1.04 -8.17 9.47
N TYR A 110 -1.40 -8.01 8.22
CA TYR A 110 -1.00 -6.86 7.40
C TYR A 110 -2.13 -6.42 6.48
N GLN A 111 -2.03 -5.22 5.98
CA GLN A 111 -2.91 -4.66 4.96
C GLN A 111 -2.06 -4.00 3.88
N VAL A 112 -2.35 -4.26 2.62
CA VAL A 112 -1.74 -3.53 1.51
C VAL A 112 -2.32 -2.11 1.48
N THR A 113 -1.46 -1.11 1.46
CA THR A 113 -1.85 0.31 1.49
C THR A 113 -1.59 1.03 0.18
N SER A 114 -0.72 0.50 -0.68
CA SER A 114 -0.48 1.03 -2.02
C SER A 114 0.23 -0.02 -2.87
N SER A 115 -0.10 -0.04 -4.16
CA SER A 115 0.59 -0.87 -5.14
C SER A 115 0.87 -0.07 -6.42
N PHE A 116 0.03 -0.22 -7.45
CA PHE A 116 0.16 0.54 -8.67
C PHE A 116 -0.14 2.03 -8.43
N ARG A 117 0.71 2.87 -8.98
CA ARG A 117 0.51 4.32 -9.01
C ARG A 117 0.46 4.75 -10.47
N ASN A 118 -0.68 5.28 -10.91
CA ASN A 118 -0.78 5.80 -12.27
C ASN A 118 0.11 7.05 -12.45
N PRO A 119 0.50 7.41 -13.68
CA PRO A 119 1.39 8.54 -13.94
C PRO A 119 0.88 9.88 -13.40
N ASP A 120 -0.43 10.12 -13.48
CA ASP A 120 -1.04 11.38 -13.01
C ASP A 120 -0.91 11.52 -11.50
N MET A 121 -1.21 10.42 -10.76
CA MET A 121 -0.99 10.38 -9.33
C MET A 121 0.49 10.58 -8.99
N ASN A 122 1.40 9.90 -9.69
CA ASN A 122 2.83 10.04 -9.43
C ASN A 122 3.31 11.48 -9.61
N THR A 123 2.82 12.15 -10.64
CA THR A 123 3.11 13.57 -10.89
C THR A 123 2.52 14.46 -9.79
N CYS A 124 1.25 14.24 -9.45
CA CYS A 124 0.53 15.04 -8.46
C CYS A 124 1.19 14.97 -7.07
N VAL A 125 1.62 13.78 -6.63
CA VAL A 125 2.31 13.59 -5.34
C VAL A 125 3.83 13.83 -5.43
N ARG A 126 4.32 14.38 -6.53
CA ARG A 126 5.75 14.63 -6.78
C ARG A 126 6.63 13.40 -6.59
N GLY A 127 6.10 12.25 -7.01
CA GLY A 127 6.81 10.97 -6.93
C GLY A 127 8.00 10.90 -7.88
N ALA A 128 8.97 10.04 -7.56
CA ALA A 128 10.14 9.82 -8.42
C ALA A 128 9.72 9.34 -9.82
N SER A 129 10.35 9.88 -10.88
CA SER A 129 10.04 9.52 -12.28
C SER A 129 10.29 8.04 -12.61
N LYS A 130 11.17 7.39 -11.85
CA LYS A 130 11.48 5.94 -11.97
C LYS A 130 10.89 5.12 -10.84
N SER A 131 9.78 5.57 -10.23
CA SER A 131 9.11 4.84 -9.16
C SER A 131 8.69 3.45 -9.62
N LYS A 132 8.97 2.43 -8.82
CA LYS A 132 8.56 1.04 -9.08
C LYS A 132 7.05 0.85 -9.04
N ASN A 133 6.32 1.73 -8.33
CA ASN A 133 4.85 1.72 -8.30
C ASN A 133 4.24 2.06 -9.66
N LEU A 134 4.92 2.83 -10.53
CA LEU A 134 4.48 3.13 -11.90
C LEU A 134 4.31 1.87 -12.79
N TYR A 135 5.02 0.82 -12.45
CA TYR A 135 5.04 -0.44 -13.18
C TYR A 135 4.47 -1.61 -12.38
N ASN A 136 3.82 -1.33 -11.25
CA ASN A 136 3.22 -2.32 -10.34
C ASN A 136 4.25 -3.31 -9.74
N TYR A 137 5.51 -2.91 -9.56
CA TYR A 137 6.54 -3.76 -8.93
C TYR A 137 6.61 -3.60 -7.42
N ALA A 138 6.22 -2.45 -6.89
CA ALA A 138 6.30 -2.16 -5.46
C ALA A 138 4.95 -2.29 -4.78
N VAL A 139 4.98 -2.75 -3.54
CA VAL A 139 3.84 -2.83 -2.64
C VAL A 139 4.21 -2.15 -1.33
N ASP A 140 3.39 -1.21 -0.91
CA ASP A 140 3.45 -0.64 0.43
C ASP A 140 2.39 -1.33 1.29
N PHE A 141 2.74 -1.70 2.51
CA PHE A 141 1.83 -2.37 3.43
C PHE A 141 2.03 -1.89 4.87
N GLN A 142 0.98 -2.01 5.66
CA GLN A 142 0.99 -1.72 7.08
C GLN A 142 0.80 -3.02 7.87
N VAL A 143 1.60 -3.23 8.91
CA VAL A 143 1.39 -4.32 9.87
C VAL A 143 0.35 -3.89 10.89
N LEU A 144 -0.65 -4.74 11.10
CA LEU A 144 -1.81 -4.49 11.95
C LEU A 144 -1.80 -5.31 13.26
N ASP A 145 -0.67 -5.91 13.62
CA ASP A 145 -0.56 -6.72 14.83
C ASP A 145 -0.88 -5.91 16.08
N ALA A 146 -1.76 -6.44 16.94
CA ALA A 146 -2.26 -5.76 18.13
C ALA A 146 -1.16 -5.33 19.12
N TYR A 147 0.00 -6.01 19.10
CA TYR A 147 1.11 -5.66 19.99
C TYR A 147 1.88 -4.40 19.55
N LEU A 148 1.70 -3.93 18.31
CA LEU A 148 2.39 -2.74 17.78
C LEU A 148 1.71 -1.43 18.24
N THR A 149 1.63 -1.23 19.53
CA THR A 149 0.95 -0.07 20.14
C THR A 149 1.88 1.13 20.36
N THR A 150 3.19 0.89 20.48
CA THR A 150 4.19 1.95 20.73
C THR A 150 5.13 2.14 19.54
N ASP A 151 5.70 3.34 19.42
CA ASP A 151 6.71 3.65 18.41
C ASP A 151 7.97 2.79 18.57
N GLN A 152 8.32 2.41 19.81
CA GLN A 152 9.45 1.54 20.07
C GLN A 152 9.23 0.14 19.46
N GLN A 153 8.03 -0.43 19.60
CA GLN A 153 7.67 -1.73 19.00
C GLN A 153 7.68 -1.66 17.47
N LYS A 154 7.11 -0.60 16.89
CA LYS A 154 7.15 -0.36 15.44
C LYS A 154 8.57 -0.23 14.92
N LYS A 155 9.43 0.55 15.58
CA LYS A 155 10.85 0.69 15.24
C LYS A 155 11.63 -0.64 15.39
N LYS A 156 11.28 -1.48 16.38
CA LYS A 156 11.89 -2.81 16.54
C LYS A 156 11.54 -3.73 15.35
N LEU A 157 10.27 -3.78 14.95
CA LEU A 157 9.85 -4.54 13.77
C LEU A 157 10.54 -4.02 12.50
N GLN A 158 10.56 -2.70 12.29
CA GLN A 158 11.23 -2.08 11.16
C GLN A 158 12.71 -2.47 11.07
N ARG A 159 13.43 -2.44 12.21
CA ARG A 159 14.83 -2.87 12.27
C ARG A 159 14.99 -4.35 11.89
N ARG A 160 14.11 -5.24 12.38
CA ARG A 160 14.14 -6.66 12.01
C ARG A 160 13.95 -6.86 10.50
N LEU A 161 12.97 -6.18 9.91
CA LEU A 161 12.70 -6.22 8.46
C LEU A 161 13.91 -5.67 7.66
N CYS A 162 14.51 -4.57 8.10
CA CYS A 162 15.70 -4.01 7.47
C CYS A 162 16.91 -4.95 7.55
N GLN A 163 17.12 -5.61 8.70
CA GLN A 163 18.20 -6.60 8.86
C GLN A 163 17.98 -7.81 7.96
N PHE A 164 16.76 -8.34 7.93
CA PHE A 164 16.39 -9.42 7.01
C PHE A 164 16.69 -9.02 5.56
N TRP A 165 16.25 -7.83 5.13
CA TRP A 165 16.47 -7.35 3.77
C TRP A 165 17.93 -7.17 3.43
N LYS A 166 18.76 -6.66 4.34
CA LYS A 166 20.21 -6.54 4.15
C LYS A 166 20.89 -7.90 3.97
N LYS A 167 20.43 -8.91 4.72
CA LYS A 167 21.00 -10.27 4.68
C LYS A 167 20.49 -11.05 3.46
N GLU A 168 19.21 -11.06 3.23
CA GLU A 168 18.54 -11.94 2.25
C GLU A 168 18.14 -11.22 0.94
N GLY A 169 18.09 -9.89 0.94
CA GLY A 169 17.58 -9.11 -0.20
C GLY A 169 18.35 -9.29 -1.51
N LYS A 170 19.61 -9.74 -1.46
CA LYS A 170 20.41 -10.06 -2.65
C LYS A 170 19.90 -11.31 -3.38
N ARG A 171 19.19 -12.21 -2.69
CA ARG A 171 18.64 -13.44 -3.28
C ARG A 171 17.38 -13.17 -4.13
N TYR A 172 16.85 -11.95 -4.08
CA TYR A 172 15.57 -11.58 -4.66
C TYR A 172 15.66 -10.43 -5.67
N LYS A 173 16.86 -10.22 -6.21
CA LYS A 173 17.09 -9.28 -7.32
C LYS A 173 16.86 -9.92 -8.67
#